data_6d6201c8159b3eecbf73d472d82b9ba6
#
_entry.id   6d6201c8159b3eecbf73d472d82b9ba6
#
_cell.length_a   1.000
_cell.length_b   1.000
_cell.length_c   1.000
_cell.angle_alpha   90.00
_cell.angle_beta   90.00
_cell.angle_gamma   90.00
#
_symmetry.space_group_name_H-M   'P 1'
#
loop_
_entity.id
_entity.type
_entity.pdbx_description
1 polymer ?
#
loop_
_entity_poly.entity_id
_entity_poly.type
_entity_poly.pdbx_seq_one_letter_code
_entity_poly.pdbx_strand_id
1 'polypeptide(L)'
;MRAPLLTALALALPAAAIAQSHVVVTLSHADHTVYELDPVSGKILHQFTAADEPHEGIGSPDGKTFYAAVPNGPHVVILDGTTFTEIGRIESEYFRSSRRNGSSSPHGIALTTDGGKLYVGLENADVPGIVVYDTKAKKVLKKINVVLRGGHFLAIQPGTDKLYYPMREDNRVLVIDTKTDAITKIIPLPGGPVGVGFAPNGDVWIHNDGDGKVHVIDSKVDSVVKVLANVGTGAGRMAVSSDGKWAASTHGTSQDVALINASTKEVAATIKVGRGPAFPLFSRDGARLYVMNVCEGDVAVIDTKAMAVVARHKVGVNPFGGAILNRK
;
A
#
# COMPACT_ATOMS: atom_id res chain seq x y z
N MET A 1 52.45 2.14 -45.45
CA MET A 1 51.01 1.98 -45.57
C MET A 1 50.38 2.20 -44.17
N ARG A 2 49.74 3.31 -43.98
CA ARG A 2 49.04 3.61 -42.67
C ARG A 2 47.57 3.29 -42.84
N ALA A 3 47.01 2.41 -42.01
CA ALA A 3 45.58 2.11 -41.98
C ALA A 3 44.79 3.24 -41.32
N PRO A 4 43.62 3.58 -41.81
CA PRO A 4 42.76 4.61 -41.19
C PRO A 4 42.03 4.05 -39.97
N LEU A 5 42.10 4.79 -38.84
CA LEU A 5 41.23 4.60 -37.69
C LEU A 5 39.79 4.99 -38.07
N LEU A 6 38.91 4.03 -38.06
CA LEU A 6 37.46 4.30 -38.09
C LEU A 6 36.97 4.62 -36.67
N THR A 7 36.70 5.89 -36.44
CA THR A 7 36.00 6.36 -35.20
C THR A 7 34.53 6.03 -35.36
N ALA A 8 34.04 5.06 -34.60
CA ALA A 8 32.62 4.77 -34.53
C ALA A 8 31.92 5.87 -33.68
N LEU A 9 31.15 6.72 -34.35
CA LEU A 9 30.29 7.71 -33.71
C LEU A 9 29.05 6.96 -33.19
N ALA A 10 28.98 6.73 -31.89
CA ALA A 10 27.78 6.21 -31.25
C ALA A 10 26.72 7.32 -31.22
N LEU A 11 25.75 7.23 -32.11
CA LEU A 11 24.53 8.03 -32.06
C LEU A 11 23.74 7.61 -30.83
N ALA A 12 23.79 8.41 -29.78
CA ALA A 12 22.85 8.33 -28.67
C ALA A 12 21.46 8.73 -29.21
N LEU A 13 20.60 7.75 -29.42
CA LEU A 13 19.18 8.01 -29.66
C LEU A 13 18.63 8.75 -28.44
N PRO A 14 17.88 9.84 -28.60
CA PRO A 14 17.20 10.48 -27.49
C PRO A 14 16.25 9.45 -26.89
N ALA A 15 16.36 9.20 -25.57
CA ALA A 15 15.37 8.45 -24.83
C ALA A 15 14.04 9.18 -25.06
N ALA A 16 13.17 8.60 -25.87
CA ALA A 16 11.81 9.09 -26.00
C ALA A 16 11.24 9.20 -24.58
N ALA A 17 10.80 10.38 -24.19
CA ALA A 17 10.09 10.59 -22.95
C ALA A 17 8.83 9.74 -23.01
N ILE A 18 8.88 8.52 -22.46
CA ILE A 18 7.70 7.69 -22.26
C ILE A 18 6.83 8.52 -21.33
N ALA A 19 5.68 8.95 -21.83
CA ALA A 19 4.71 9.68 -21.03
C ALA A 19 4.46 8.88 -19.76
N GLN A 20 4.78 9.46 -18.62
CA GLN A 20 4.80 8.79 -17.34
C GLN A 20 3.38 8.39 -16.95
N SER A 21 3.07 7.12 -17.02
CA SER A 21 1.72 6.59 -16.81
C SER A 21 1.29 6.58 -15.34
N HIS A 22 2.21 6.82 -14.42
CA HIS A 22 1.95 6.83 -12.98
C HIS A 22 2.99 7.63 -12.20
N VAL A 23 2.64 8.00 -11.00
CA VAL A 23 3.53 8.60 -9.99
C VAL A 23 3.50 7.76 -8.72
N VAL A 24 4.54 7.85 -7.92
CA VAL A 24 4.59 7.27 -6.58
C VAL A 24 4.18 8.32 -5.57
N VAL A 25 3.20 8.01 -4.75
CA VAL A 25 2.83 8.83 -3.61
C VAL A 25 3.33 8.16 -2.35
N THR A 26 3.96 8.91 -1.46
CA THR A 26 4.34 8.44 -0.13
C THR A 26 3.87 9.39 0.95
N LEU A 27 3.50 8.82 2.09
CA LEU A 27 3.02 9.54 3.26
C LEU A 27 4.10 9.48 4.33
N SER A 28 4.59 10.64 4.72
CA SER A 28 5.72 10.80 5.63
C SER A 28 5.21 11.26 7.00
N HIS A 29 5.47 10.44 8.03
CA HIS A 29 4.89 10.63 9.35
C HIS A 29 5.51 11.83 10.09
N ALA A 30 6.83 11.90 10.16
CA ALA A 30 7.48 12.83 11.06
C ALA A 30 7.48 14.30 10.58
N ASP A 31 7.37 14.51 9.27
CA ASP A 31 7.20 15.84 8.68
C ASP A 31 5.75 16.12 8.21
N HIS A 32 4.83 15.21 8.53
CA HIS A 32 3.40 15.33 8.26
C HIS A 32 3.05 15.59 6.80
N THR A 33 3.83 15.06 5.86
CA THR A 33 3.73 15.44 4.47
C THR A 33 3.39 14.27 3.55
N VAL A 34 2.47 14.50 2.62
CA VAL A 34 2.20 13.62 1.49
C VAL A 34 3.03 14.12 0.30
N TYR A 35 3.90 13.29 -0.23
CA TYR A 35 4.77 13.59 -1.36
C TYR A 35 4.33 12.84 -2.60
N GLU A 36 4.32 13.53 -3.73
CA GLU A 36 4.21 12.95 -5.05
C GLU A 36 5.57 12.97 -5.74
N LEU A 37 6.01 11.81 -6.20
CA LEU A 37 7.34 11.60 -6.79
C LEU A 37 7.25 11.13 -8.23
N ASP A 38 8.13 11.69 -9.05
CA ASP A 38 8.51 11.09 -10.31
C ASP A 38 9.25 9.78 -10.05
N PRO A 39 8.74 8.60 -10.47
CA PRO A 39 9.33 7.31 -10.11
C PRO A 39 10.67 7.02 -10.79
N VAL A 40 11.05 7.78 -11.82
CA VAL A 40 12.31 7.60 -12.55
C VAL A 40 13.40 8.47 -11.96
N SER A 41 13.14 9.78 -11.85
CA SER A 41 14.13 10.74 -11.37
C SER A 41 14.14 10.92 -9.85
N GLY A 42 13.07 10.51 -9.15
CA GLY A 42 12.86 10.79 -7.73
C GLY A 42 12.53 12.25 -7.42
N LYS A 43 12.29 13.07 -8.45
CA LYS A 43 11.91 14.47 -8.24
C LYS A 43 10.56 14.54 -7.54
N ILE A 44 10.48 15.35 -6.48
CA ILE A 44 9.21 15.72 -5.86
C ILE A 44 8.46 16.63 -6.83
N LEU A 45 7.29 16.19 -7.28
CA LEU A 45 6.42 16.90 -8.20
C LEU A 45 5.48 17.82 -7.43
N HIS A 46 4.82 17.26 -6.42
CA HIS A 46 3.94 17.98 -5.50
C HIS A 46 4.12 17.49 -4.08
N GLN A 47 3.71 18.31 -3.13
CA GLN A 47 3.64 17.94 -1.72
C GLN A 47 2.49 18.66 -1.04
N PHE A 48 1.94 18.02 0.00
CA PHE A 48 0.92 18.57 0.87
C PHE A 48 1.30 18.28 2.31
N THR A 49 1.41 19.32 3.14
CA THR A 49 1.66 19.16 4.58
C THR A 49 0.34 19.14 5.32
N ALA A 50 0.03 18.00 5.93
CA ALA A 50 -1.14 17.81 6.76
C ALA A 50 -0.94 18.45 8.15
N ALA A 51 -2.04 18.66 8.86
CA ALA A 51 -1.98 19.17 10.23
C ALA A 51 -1.42 18.15 11.23
N ASP A 52 -1.43 16.86 10.88
CA ASP A 52 -0.91 15.75 11.67
C ASP A 52 -0.43 14.61 10.77
N GLU A 53 0.05 13.51 11.34
CA GLU A 53 0.70 12.38 10.65
C GLU A 53 -0.23 11.69 9.63
N PRO A 54 -0.03 11.85 8.31
CA PRO A 54 -0.73 11.06 7.31
C PRO A 54 -0.15 9.65 7.29
N HIS A 55 -0.99 8.62 7.32
CA HIS A 55 -0.53 7.24 7.51
C HIS A 55 -0.71 6.36 6.27
N GLU A 56 -1.93 6.21 5.81
CA GLU A 56 -2.25 5.43 4.61
C GLU A 56 -3.07 6.25 3.64
N GLY A 57 -2.92 5.97 2.36
CA GLY A 57 -3.61 6.72 1.33
C GLY A 57 -3.93 5.91 0.10
N ILE A 58 -4.92 6.38 -0.67
CA ILE A 58 -5.37 5.75 -1.89
C ILE A 58 -5.81 6.79 -2.93
N GLY A 59 -5.41 6.57 -4.18
CA GLY A 59 -5.89 7.37 -5.31
C GLY A 59 -7.21 6.85 -5.86
N SER A 60 -8.05 7.76 -6.35
CA SER A 60 -9.23 7.39 -7.12
C SER A 60 -8.83 6.70 -8.45
N PRO A 61 -9.67 5.80 -8.99
CA PRO A 61 -9.37 5.08 -10.23
C PRO A 61 -9.09 5.99 -11.43
N ASP A 62 -9.67 7.17 -11.45
CA ASP A 62 -9.46 8.19 -12.50
C ASP A 62 -8.26 9.11 -12.24
N GLY A 63 -7.59 8.95 -11.11
CA GLY A 63 -6.41 9.73 -10.70
C GLY A 63 -6.71 11.17 -10.26
N LYS A 64 -7.99 11.57 -10.16
CA LYS A 64 -8.37 12.97 -9.86
C LYS A 64 -8.42 13.30 -8.38
N THR A 65 -8.49 12.29 -7.53
CA THR A 65 -8.61 12.47 -6.08
C THR A 65 -7.64 11.54 -5.36
N PHE A 66 -7.04 12.04 -4.29
CA PHE A 66 -6.25 11.24 -3.38
C PHE A 66 -6.82 11.39 -1.96
N TYR A 67 -7.00 10.27 -1.28
CA TYR A 67 -7.48 10.21 0.10
C TYR A 67 -6.33 9.79 1.01
N ALA A 68 -6.11 10.53 2.10
CA ALA A 68 -5.08 10.22 3.09
C ALA A 68 -5.70 10.15 4.49
N ALA A 69 -5.58 9.01 5.15
CA ALA A 69 -5.98 8.84 6.53
C ALA A 69 -4.98 9.54 7.47
N VAL A 70 -5.51 10.33 8.41
CA VAL A 70 -4.71 11.10 9.39
C VAL A 70 -5.14 10.68 10.81
N PRO A 71 -4.54 9.63 11.37
CA PRO A 71 -5.01 9.01 12.62
C PRO A 71 -5.04 9.95 13.82
N ASN A 72 -4.03 10.77 14.00
CA ASN A 72 -3.94 11.71 15.10
C ASN A 72 -4.80 12.96 14.89
N GLY A 73 -5.08 13.31 13.64
CA GLY A 73 -5.98 14.39 13.25
C GLY A 73 -7.45 14.01 13.16
N PRO A 74 -7.89 12.82 13.58
CA PRO A 74 -9.08 12.03 13.40
C PRO A 74 -9.94 12.39 12.17
N HIS A 75 -9.32 12.42 11.00
CA HIS A 75 -10.01 12.70 9.73
C HIS A 75 -9.31 12.02 8.54
N VAL A 76 -9.96 12.02 7.41
CA VAL A 76 -9.34 11.69 6.12
C VAL A 76 -9.25 12.97 5.30
N VAL A 77 -8.06 13.35 4.89
CA VAL A 77 -7.83 14.48 3.97
C VAL A 77 -8.18 14.05 2.55
N ILE A 78 -8.82 14.93 1.79
CA ILE A 78 -9.12 14.75 0.37
C ILE A 78 -8.28 15.76 -0.41
N LEU A 79 -7.37 15.25 -1.24
CA LEU A 79 -6.53 16.07 -2.11
C LEU A 79 -7.02 15.97 -3.57
N ASP A 80 -6.90 17.09 -4.29
CA ASP A 80 -6.94 17.07 -5.75
C ASP A 80 -5.76 16.22 -6.26
N GLY A 81 -6.05 15.18 -7.03
CA GLY A 81 -5.05 14.24 -7.48
C GLY A 81 -4.04 14.81 -8.48
N THR A 82 -4.26 16.02 -9.03
CA THR A 82 -3.37 16.67 -9.99
C THR A 82 -2.46 17.69 -9.33
N THR A 83 -3.03 18.52 -8.45
CA THR A 83 -2.33 19.66 -7.83
C THR A 83 -1.85 19.35 -6.40
N PHE A 84 -2.32 18.25 -5.80
CA PHE A 84 -2.08 17.88 -4.40
C PHE A 84 -2.50 18.98 -3.41
N THR A 85 -3.49 19.77 -3.76
CA THR A 85 -4.13 20.74 -2.87
C THR A 85 -5.30 20.10 -2.14
N GLU A 86 -5.51 20.47 -0.89
CA GLU A 86 -6.66 20.01 -0.11
C GLU A 86 -7.96 20.57 -0.70
N ILE A 87 -8.91 19.68 -1.01
CA ILE A 87 -10.22 20.00 -1.54
C ILE A 87 -11.36 19.62 -0.58
N GLY A 88 -11.02 19.03 0.57
CA GLY A 88 -11.98 18.68 1.61
C GLY A 88 -11.44 17.68 2.63
N ARG A 89 -12.29 17.36 3.58
CA ARG A 89 -12.02 16.35 4.62
C ARG A 89 -13.24 15.48 4.85
N ILE A 90 -12.98 14.23 5.22
CA ILE A 90 -14.01 13.37 5.79
C ILE A 90 -13.85 13.42 7.29
N GLU A 91 -14.85 13.96 7.96
CA GLU A 91 -15.01 13.93 9.40
C GLU A 91 -16.12 12.95 9.78
N SER A 92 -15.99 12.31 10.93
CA SER A 92 -16.98 11.37 11.41
C SER A 92 -16.97 11.32 12.93
N GLU A 93 -18.17 11.19 13.51
CA GLU A 93 -18.33 10.92 14.95
C GLU A 93 -17.65 9.61 15.40
N TYR A 94 -17.38 8.71 14.45
CA TYR A 94 -16.68 7.45 14.70
C TYR A 94 -15.16 7.60 14.73
N PHE A 95 -14.61 8.70 14.23
CA PHE A 95 -13.17 8.98 14.29
C PHE A 95 -12.80 9.62 15.61
N ARG A 96 -11.73 9.15 16.22
CA ARG A 96 -11.17 9.70 17.46
C ARG A 96 -9.66 9.72 17.36
N SER A 97 -9.02 10.69 18.00
CA SER A 97 -7.57 10.77 18.00
C SER A 97 -6.94 9.67 18.84
N SER A 98 -5.90 9.04 18.31
CA SER A 98 -5.09 8.05 19.03
C SER A 98 -4.34 8.63 20.25
N ARG A 99 -4.16 9.96 20.30
CA ARG A 99 -3.51 10.66 21.42
C ARG A 99 -4.45 10.90 22.62
N ARG A 100 -5.74 10.62 22.47
CA ARG A 100 -6.74 10.76 23.54
C ARG A 100 -7.28 9.41 23.92
N ASN A 101 -7.45 9.19 25.24
CA ASN A 101 -7.97 7.92 25.76
C ASN A 101 -9.24 7.46 25.03
N GLY A 102 -9.25 6.21 24.59
CA GLY A 102 -10.37 5.61 23.87
C GLY A 102 -10.34 5.83 22.36
N SER A 103 -9.23 5.63 21.76
CA SER A 103 -8.98 5.91 20.34
C SER A 103 -9.53 4.88 19.37
N SER A 104 -10.32 5.36 18.44
CA SER A 104 -10.63 4.71 17.16
C SER A 104 -10.17 5.66 16.06
N SER A 105 -8.93 5.50 15.60
CA SER A 105 -8.37 6.42 14.58
C SER A 105 -8.58 5.89 13.17
N PRO A 106 -8.86 6.75 12.18
CA PRO A 106 -8.86 6.36 10.79
C PRO A 106 -7.44 5.89 10.41
N HIS A 107 -7.33 4.67 9.87
CA HIS A 107 -6.04 4.08 9.58
C HIS A 107 -6.01 3.48 8.17
N GLY A 108 -6.32 2.19 8.03
CA GLY A 108 -6.39 1.54 6.73
C GLY A 108 -7.49 2.13 5.87
N ILE A 109 -7.23 2.28 4.57
CA ILE A 109 -8.14 2.94 3.63
C ILE A 109 -8.25 2.15 2.32
N ALA A 110 -9.46 1.89 1.85
CA ALA A 110 -9.70 1.22 0.57
C ALA A 110 -10.87 1.85 -0.19
N LEU A 111 -10.77 1.87 -1.50
CA LEU A 111 -11.75 2.45 -2.41
C LEU A 111 -12.29 1.37 -3.35
N THR A 112 -13.60 1.34 -3.58
CA THR A 112 -14.19 0.44 -4.57
C THR A 112 -13.64 0.71 -5.98
N THR A 113 -13.65 -0.31 -6.83
CA THR A 113 -13.10 -0.22 -8.20
C THR A 113 -13.76 0.87 -9.04
N ASP A 114 -15.04 1.18 -8.78
CA ASP A 114 -15.78 2.28 -9.41
C ASP A 114 -15.56 3.65 -8.75
N GLY A 115 -14.79 3.69 -7.65
CA GLY A 115 -14.54 4.88 -6.85
C GLY A 115 -15.74 5.37 -6.03
N GLY A 116 -16.83 4.61 -5.96
CA GLY A 116 -18.08 5.06 -5.36
C GLY A 116 -18.13 5.01 -3.83
N LYS A 117 -17.46 4.03 -3.22
CA LYS A 117 -17.39 3.90 -1.75
C LYS A 117 -15.96 3.86 -1.26
N LEU A 118 -15.68 4.63 -0.22
CA LEU A 118 -14.44 4.57 0.53
C LEU A 118 -14.68 3.88 1.87
N TYR A 119 -13.83 2.91 2.20
CA TYR A 119 -13.83 2.19 3.47
C TYR A 119 -12.64 2.65 4.29
N VAL A 120 -12.89 3.06 5.52
CA VAL A 120 -11.86 3.54 6.45
C VAL A 120 -11.88 2.65 7.69
N GLY A 121 -10.84 1.85 7.86
CA GLY A 121 -10.66 1.00 9.03
C GLY A 121 -10.32 1.82 10.27
N LEU A 122 -10.89 1.43 11.40
CA LEU A 122 -10.63 2.05 12.69
C LEU A 122 -9.63 1.21 13.48
N GLU A 123 -8.46 1.76 13.70
CA GLU A 123 -7.42 1.15 14.54
C GLU A 123 -7.64 1.50 16.02
N ASN A 124 -7.07 0.66 16.92
CA ASN A 124 -7.10 0.87 18.38
C ASN A 124 -8.52 0.93 18.96
N ALA A 125 -9.04 -0.18 19.20
CA ALA A 125 -10.43 -0.46 19.18
C ALA A 125 -11.11 -0.57 20.54
N ASP A 126 -11.34 0.54 21.22
CA ASP A 126 -12.49 0.56 22.14
C ASP A 126 -13.82 0.50 21.34
N VAL A 127 -13.77 0.89 20.07
CA VAL A 127 -14.91 0.87 19.15
C VAL A 127 -14.46 0.41 17.75
N PRO A 128 -14.05 -0.85 17.59
CA PRO A 128 -13.59 -1.35 16.30
C PRO A 128 -14.67 -1.23 15.22
N GLY A 129 -14.23 -1.08 13.98
CA GLY A 129 -15.16 -0.98 12.88
C GLY A 129 -14.54 -0.45 11.59
N ILE A 130 -15.42 -0.24 10.64
CA ILE A 130 -15.07 0.35 9.35
C ILE A 130 -16.11 1.44 9.05
N VAL A 131 -15.66 2.64 8.79
CA VAL A 131 -16.52 3.72 8.32
C VAL A 131 -16.67 3.60 6.81
N VAL A 132 -17.91 3.65 6.33
CA VAL A 132 -18.25 3.62 4.90
C VAL A 132 -18.67 5.02 4.47
N TYR A 133 -17.98 5.55 3.46
CA TYR A 133 -18.23 6.89 2.93
C TYR A 133 -18.60 6.83 1.45
N ASP A 134 -19.65 7.54 1.08
CA ASP A 134 -20.06 7.74 -0.31
C ASP A 134 -19.28 8.92 -0.91
N THR A 135 -18.44 8.62 -1.88
CA THR A 135 -17.54 9.62 -2.50
C THR A 135 -18.29 10.63 -3.38
N LYS A 136 -19.42 10.23 -3.97
CA LYS A 136 -20.24 11.08 -4.83
C LYS A 136 -21.16 11.97 -4.02
N ALA A 137 -21.88 11.38 -3.04
CA ALA A 137 -22.75 12.13 -2.14
C ALA A 137 -21.97 12.90 -1.06
N LYS A 138 -20.67 12.66 -0.93
CA LYS A 138 -19.74 13.26 0.05
C LYS A 138 -20.28 13.15 1.49
N LYS A 139 -20.69 11.95 1.89
CA LYS A 139 -21.26 11.71 3.23
C LYS A 139 -20.88 10.33 3.77
N VAL A 140 -20.77 10.24 5.09
CA VAL A 140 -20.70 8.97 5.80
C VAL A 140 -22.05 8.27 5.68
N LEU A 141 -22.02 7.01 5.21
CA LEU A 141 -23.21 6.18 5.07
C LEU A 141 -23.52 5.45 6.38
N LYS A 142 -22.52 4.83 6.95
CA LYS A 142 -22.63 4.02 8.18
C LYS A 142 -21.27 3.63 8.72
N LYS A 143 -21.27 2.99 9.88
CA LYS A 143 -20.19 2.20 10.42
C LYS A 143 -20.53 0.71 10.39
N ILE A 144 -19.66 -0.12 9.86
CA ILE A 144 -19.71 -1.57 10.02
C ILE A 144 -19.09 -1.89 11.39
N ASN A 145 -19.88 -2.47 12.28
CA ASN A 145 -19.36 -2.88 13.59
C ASN A 145 -18.53 -4.13 13.46
N VAL A 146 -17.32 -4.09 14.02
CA VAL A 146 -16.40 -5.22 14.10
C VAL A 146 -16.16 -5.49 15.57
N VAL A 147 -16.30 -6.75 15.98
CA VAL A 147 -16.07 -7.16 17.38
C VAL A 147 -14.64 -7.64 17.64
N LEU A 148 -13.83 -7.76 16.58
CA LEU A 148 -12.44 -8.19 16.63
C LEU A 148 -11.50 -7.00 16.75
N ARG A 149 -10.32 -7.22 17.36
CA ARG A 149 -9.32 -6.19 17.65
C ARG A 149 -8.12 -6.24 16.70
N GLY A 150 -7.40 -5.11 16.66
CA GLY A 150 -6.18 -4.98 15.87
C GLY A 150 -6.43 -4.86 14.37
N GLY A 151 -7.57 -4.30 13.98
CA GLY A 151 -7.82 -3.92 12.59
C GLY A 151 -6.81 -2.88 12.16
N HIS A 152 -6.09 -3.14 11.05
CA HIS A 152 -4.99 -2.31 10.63
C HIS A 152 -5.12 -1.91 9.17
N PHE A 153 -4.51 -2.64 8.27
CA PHE A 153 -4.59 -2.42 6.83
C PHE A 153 -5.82 -3.15 6.25
N LEU A 154 -6.55 -2.52 5.36
CA LEU A 154 -7.65 -3.16 4.65
C LEU A 154 -7.54 -2.90 3.14
N ALA A 155 -7.99 -3.84 2.33
CA ALA A 155 -7.90 -3.70 0.89
C ALA A 155 -9.05 -4.42 0.18
N ILE A 156 -9.47 -3.86 -0.97
CA ILE A 156 -10.50 -4.45 -1.83
C ILE A 156 -9.82 -5.21 -2.97
N GLN A 157 -10.21 -6.46 -3.17
CA GLN A 157 -9.70 -7.27 -4.27
C GLN A 157 -10.16 -6.68 -5.60
N PRO A 158 -9.24 -6.33 -6.51
CA PRO A 158 -9.57 -5.72 -7.79
C PRO A 158 -10.54 -6.57 -8.61
N GLY A 159 -11.55 -5.92 -9.20
CA GLY A 159 -12.55 -6.59 -10.04
C GLY A 159 -13.57 -7.44 -9.29
N THR A 160 -13.60 -7.37 -7.95
CA THR A 160 -14.56 -8.07 -7.11
C THR A 160 -15.22 -7.13 -6.10
N ASP A 161 -16.20 -7.64 -5.36
CA ASP A 161 -16.85 -6.93 -4.26
C ASP A 161 -16.32 -7.39 -2.88
N LYS A 162 -15.11 -7.99 -2.84
CA LYS A 162 -14.53 -8.49 -1.59
C LYS A 162 -13.49 -7.54 -1.02
N LEU A 163 -13.73 -7.10 0.20
CA LEU A 163 -12.77 -6.39 1.04
C LEU A 163 -12.21 -7.36 2.07
N TYR A 164 -10.88 -7.39 2.18
CA TYR A 164 -10.16 -8.18 3.18
C TYR A 164 -9.61 -7.23 4.26
N TYR A 165 -9.93 -7.54 5.51
CA TYR A 165 -9.51 -6.75 6.67
C TYR A 165 -8.81 -7.64 7.70
N PRO A 166 -7.47 -7.64 7.74
CA PRO A 166 -6.70 -8.33 8.77
C PRO A 166 -6.93 -7.73 10.15
N MET A 167 -7.16 -8.61 11.11
CA MET A 167 -7.34 -8.32 12.53
C MET A 167 -6.14 -8.90 13.28
N ARG A 168 -5.07 -8.09 13.40
CA ARG A 168 -3.75 -8.50 13.87
C ARG A 168 -3.77 -9.17 15.25
N GLU A 169 -4.44 -8.53 16.21
CA GLU A 169 -4.48 -9.02 17.61
C GLU A 169 -5.31 -10.28 17.76
N ASP A 170 -6.38 -10.41 17.01
CA ASP A 170 -7.29 -11.57 17.10
C ASP A 170 -6.95 -12.68 16.10
N ASN A 171 -5.85 -12.55 15.33
CA ASN A 171 -5.39 -13.58 14.40
C ASN A 171 -6.47 -14.04 13.42
N ARG A 172 -7.13 -13.09 12.78
CA ARG A 172 -8.23 -13.31 11.84
C ARG A 172 -8.07 -12.41 10.61
N VAL A 173 -8.71 -12.80 9.53
CA VAL A 173 -8.99 -11.92 8.40
C VAL A 173 -10.50 -11.90 8.18
N LEU A 174 -11.08 -10.73 8.18
CA LEU A 174 -12.49 -10.55 7.81
C LEU A 174 -12.60 -10.42 6.29
N VAL A 175 -13.63 -11.03 5.73
CA VAL A 175 -14.07 -10.81 4.34
C VAL A 175 -15.40 -10.09 4.39
N ILE A 176 -15.47 -8.95 3.72
CA ILE A 176 -16.65 -8.08 3.71
C ILE A 176 -17.10 -7.92 2.25
N ASP A 177 -18.38 -8.10 2.02
CA ASP A 177 -19.01 -7.81 0.73
C ASP A 177 -19.29 -6.31 0.63
N THR A 178 -18.70 -5.65 -0.37
CA THR A 178 -18.81 -4.19 -0.52
C THR A 178 -20.15 -3.72 -1.12
N LYS A 179 -20.97 -4.63 -1.66
CA LYS A 179 -22.34 -4.30 -2.11
C LYS A 179 -23.29 -4.18 -0.93
N THR A 180 -23.19 -5.13 -0.02
CA THR A 180 -24.08 -5.23 1.15
C THR A 180 -23.50 -4.61 2.40
N ASP A 181 -22.18 -4.37 2.44
CA ASP A 181 -21.39 -3.97 3.60
C ASP A 181 -21.48 -4.97 4.76
N ALA A 182 -21.66 -6.26 4.46
CA ALA A 182 -21.78 -7.31 5.44
C ALA A 182 -20.48 -8.12 5.56
N ILE A 183 -20.13 -8.54 6.79
CA ILE A 183 -19.06 -9.51 7.02
C ILE A 183 -19.60 -10.87 6.56
N THR A 184 -18.98 -11.44 5.53
CA THR A 184 -19.41 -12.72 4.92
C THR A 184 -18.59 -13.91 5.39
N LYS A 185 -17.34 -13.66 5.82
CA LYS A 185 -16.42 -14.71 6.28
C LYS A 185 -15.46 -14.18 7.34
N ILE A 186 -15.08 -15.06 8.24
CA ILE A 186 -13.97 -14.85 9.20
C ILE A 186 -12.97 -15.98 8.98
N ILE A 187 -11.77 -15.66 8.53
CA ILE A 187 -10.73 -16.64 8.24
C ILE A 187 -9.75 -16.68 9.42
N PRO A 188 -9.60 -17.80 10.12
CA PRO A 188 -8.53 -17.95 11.11
C PRO A 188 -7.16 -17.84 10.44
N LEU A 189 -6.29 -16.95 10.93
CA LEU A 189 -4.96 -16.74 10.39
C LEU A 189 -4.01 -16.33 11.51
N PRO A 190 -3.38 -17.30 12.20
CA PRO A 190 -2.48 -17.03 13.31
C PRO A 190 -1.19 -16.38 12.85
N GLY A 191 -0.57 -15.58 13.72
CA GLY A 191 0.71 -14.94 13.49
C GLY A 191 0.64 -13.43 13.25
N GLY A 192 -0.48 -12.78 13.57
CA GLY A 192 -0.63 -11.33 13.47
C GLY A 192 -0.73 -10.83 12.02
N PRO A 193 -1.82 -11.13 11.28
CA PRO A 193 -1.98 -10.72 9.89
C PRO A 193 -2.08 -9.19 9.77
N VAL A 194 -1.39 -8.60 8.80
CA VAL A 194 -1.38 -7.14 8.55
C VAL A 194 -1.45 -6.78 7.08
N GLY A 195 -0.44 -7.13 6.29
CA GLY A 195 -0.35 -6.71 4.89
C GLY A 195 -1.21 -7.56 3.96
N VAL A 196 -1.88 -6.93 2.99
CA VAL A 196 -2.75 -7.60 2.00
C VAL A 196 -2.29 -7.24 0.59
N GLY A 197 -2.14 -8.26 -0.26
CA GLY A 197 -1.90 -8.10 -1.69
C GLY A 197 -2.76 -9.06 -2.51
N PHE A 198 -3.05 -8.72 -3.77
CA PHE A 198 -3.93 -9.50 -4.63
C PHE A 198 -3.25 -9.88 -5.93
N ALA A 199 -3.28 -11.17 -6.26
CA ALA A 199 -2.86 -11.66 -7.56
C ALA A 199 -4.04 -11.74 -8.55
N PRO A 200 -3.80 -11.55 -9.86
CA PRO A 200 -4.86 -11.63 -10.88
C PRO A 200 -5.57 -12.98 -10.96
N ASN A 201 -4.93 -14.07 -10.50
CA ASN A 201 -5.53 -15.41 -10.45
C ASN A 201 -6.54 -15.60 -9.30
N GLY A 202 -6.71 -14.59 -8.44
CA GLY A 202 -7.60 -14.60 -7.28
C GLY A 202 -6.92 -14.93 -5.95
N ASP A 203 -5.63 -15.26 -5.94
CA ASP A 203 -4.89 -15.46 -4.68
C ASP A 203 -4.80 -14.15 -3.89
N VAL A 204 -5.10 -14.23 -2.60
CA VAL A 204 -4.93 -13.14 -1.63
C VAL A 204 -3.73 -13.46 -0.76
N TRP A 205 -2.78 -12.56 -0.74
CA TRP A 205 -1.51 -12.71 -0.05
C TRP A 205 -1.51 -11.89 1.23
N ILE A 206 -1.26 -12.52 2.37
CA ILE A 206 -1.27 -11.89 3.69
C ILE A 206 0.10 -12.03 4.34
N HIS A 207 0.73 -10.90 4.68
CA HIS A 207 1.92 -10.87 5.52
C HIS A 207 1.54 -10.83 7.00
N ASN A 208 2.26 -11.58 7.82
CA ASN A 208 2.13 -11.61 9.27
C ASN A 208 3.27 -10.88 9.97
N ASP A 209 2.96 -9.91 10.81
CA ASP A 209 3.95 -9.18 11.61
C ASP A 209 4.60 -10.04 12.70
N GLY A 210 3.83 -10.92 13.32
CA GLY A 210 4.26 -11.62 14.54
C GLY A 210 5.21 -12.79 14.28
N ASP A 211 5.03 -13.52 13.16
CA ASP A 211 5.83 -14.71 12.85
C ASP A 211 6.55 -14.66 11.50
N GLY A 212 6.43 -13.54 10.77
CA GLY A 212 7.10 -13.30 9.48
C GLY A 212 6.68 -14.24 8.36
N LYS A 213 5.55 -14.95 8.52
CA LYS A 213 5.03 -15.81 7.47
C LYS A 213 4.19 -15.03 6.47
N VAL A 214 4.08 -15.60 5.28
CA VAL A 214 3.13 -15.16 4.26
C VAL A 214 2.12 -16.26 4.02
N HIS A 215 0.84 -15.93 4.16
CA HIS A 215 -0.27 -16.83 3.88
C HIS A 215 -0.89 -16.48 2.53
N VAL A 216 -1.25 -17.51 1.78
CA VAL A 216 -2.00 -17.36 0.52
C VAL A 216 -3.38 -17.95 0.70
N ILE A 217 -4.39 -17.13 0.44
CA ILE A 217 -5.81 -17.48 0.51
C ILE A 217 -6.34 -17.58 -0.92
N ASP A 218 -7.06 -18.66 -1.23
CA ASP A 218 -7.88 -18.73 -2.44
C ASP A 218 -9.17 -17.96 -2.20
N SER A 219 -9.37 -16.85 -2.94
CA SER A 219 -10.55 -15.99 -2.78
C SER A 219 -11.87 -16.62 -3.25
N LYS A 220 -11.84 -17.75 -3.96
CA LYS A 220 -13.06 -18.44 -4.39
C LYS A 220 -13.73 -19.18 -3.25
N VAL A 221 -12.93 -19.67 -2.30
CA VAL A 221 -13.39 -20.45 -1.14
C VAL A 221 -13.08 -19.79 0.19
N ASP A 222 -12.35 -18.65 0.17
CA ASP A 222 -11.91 -17.88 1.33
C ASP A 222 -11.24 -18.77 2.38
N SER A 223 -10.22 -19.53 1.95
CA SER A 223 -9.43 -20.40 2.82
C SER A 223 -7.95 -20.37 2.46
N VAL A 224 -7.09 -20.59 3.49
CA VAL A 224 -5.64 -20.64 3.32
C VAL A 224 -5.26 -21.88 2.52
N VAL A 225 -4.55 -21.70 1.41
CA VAL A 225 -4.09 -22.78 0.52
C VAL A 225 -2.57 -22.98 0.55
N LYS A 226 -1.82 -21.99 1.04
CA LYS A 226 -0.36 -22.07 1.16
C LYS A 226 0.12 -21.20 2.31
N VAL A 227 1.15 -21.64 3.00
CA VAL A 227 1.90 -20.87 3.99
C VAL A 227 3.37 -20.92 3.60
N LEU A 228 3.98 -19.73 3.45
CA LEU A 228 5.40 -19.59 3.25
C LEU A 228 6.03 -19.24 4.60
N ALA A 229 6.91 -20.09 5.09
CA ALA A 229 7.70 -19.86 6.29
C ALA A 229 9.06 -19.25 5.91
N ASN A 230 9.70 -18.59 6.88
CA ASN A 230 11.06 -18.05 6.75
C ASN A 230 11.20 -17.05 5.59
N VAL A 231 10.17 -16.23 5.35
CA VAL A 231 10.19 -15.21 4.29
C VAL A 231 11.04 -14.02 4.71
N GLY A 232 10.95 -13.63 5.99
CA GLY A 232 11.72 -12.55 6.61
C GLY A 232 11.26 -12.32 8.05
N THR A 233 11.72 -11.25 8.70
CA THR A 233 11.37 -10.94 10.10
C THR A 233 11.01 -9.48 10.31
N GLY A 234 10.03 -9.24 11.18
CA GLY A 234 9.56 -7.92 11.57
C GLY A 234 8.38 -7.43 10.75
N ALA A 235 7.81 -6.34 11.23
CA ALA A 235 6.64 -5.72 10.65
C ALA A 235 6.87 -5.31 9.19
N GLY A 236 5.85 -5.49 8.36
CA GLY A 236 5.89 -5.16 6.95
C GLY A 236 4.54 -5.19 6.28
N ARG A 237 4.55 -5.05 4.98
CA ARG A 237 3.38 -5.07 4.11
C ARG A 237 3.59 -6.03 2.96
N MET A 238 2.52 -6.23 2.22
CA MET A 238 2.46 -7.11 1.07
C MET A 238 1.97 -6.38 -0.16
N ALA A 239 2.61 -6.64 -1.31
CA ALA A 239 2.12 -6.22 -2.61
C ALA A 239 2.23 -7.36 -3.61
N VAL A 240 1.39 -7.33 -4.64
CA VAL A 240 1.47 -8.26 -5.79
C VAL A 240 1.45 -7.45 -7.07
N SER A 241 2.32 -7.79 -8.03
CA SER A 241 2.37 -7.11 -9.32
C SER A 241 1.11 -7.39 -10.14
N SER A 242 0.66 -6.40 -10.91
CA SER A 242 -0.58 -6.49 -11.70
C SER A 242 -0.52 -7.54 -12.80
N ASP A 243 0.68 -7.92 -13.25
CA ASP A 243 0.90 -9.02 -14.18
C ASP A 243 0.85 -10.41 -13.51
N GLY A 244 0.73 -10.45 -12.17
CA GLY A 244 0.67 -11.68 -11.38
C GLY A 244 1.98 -12.47 -11.31
N LYS A 245 3.10 -11.86 -11.71
CA LYS A 245 4.39 -12.54 -11.72
C LYS A 245 5.07 -12.53 -10.36
N TRP A 246 4.98 -11.41 -9.64
CA TRP A 246 5.68 -11.17 -8.41
C TRP A 246 4.76 -10.83 -7.25
N ALA A 247 5.07 -11.39 -6.09
CA ALA A 247 4.62 -10.88 -4.81
C ALA A 247 5.83 -10.35 -4.05
N ALA A 248 5.65 -9.31 -3.23
CA ALA A 248 6.70 -8.70 -2.44
C ALA A 248 6.26 -8.54 -1.00
N SER A 249 7.11 -8.98 -0.08
CA SER A 249 6.92 -8.84 1.36
C SER A 249 8.09 -8.04 1.95
N THR A 250 7.79 -6.95 2.65
CA THR A 250 8.81 -6.15 3.36
C THR A 250 9.00 -6.65 4.78
N HIS A 251 10.22 -6.52 5.33
CA HIS A 251 10.57 -7.02 6.66
C HIS A 251 11.43 -6.00 7.41
N GLY A 252 10.82 -5.31 8.37
CA GLY A 252 11.44 -4.21 9.11
C GLY A 252 12.68 -4.62 9.93
N THR A 253 12.66 -5.80 10.56
CA THR A 253 13.78 -6.28 11.39
C THR A 253 14.93 -6.82 10.54
N SER A 254 14.66 -7.65 9.55
CA SER A 254 15.70 -8.17 8.65
C SER A 254 16.15 -7.17 7.59
N GLN A 255 15.50 -6.02 7.46
CA GLN A 255 15.85 -4.89 6.58
C GLN A 255 15.93 -5.30 5.10
N ASP A 256 14.97 -6.10 4.67
CA ASP A 256 14.91 -6.64 3.32
C ASP A 256 13.49 -6.74 2.77
N VAL A 257 13.44 -7.08 1.50
CA VAL A 257 12.22 -7.46 0.79
C VAL A 257 12.41 -8.86 0.24
N ALA A 258 11.48 -9.74 0.51
CA ALA A 258 11.36 -10.98 -0.23
C ALA A 258 10.59 -10.74 -1.53
N LEU A 259 11.22 -11.00 -2.66
CA LEU A 259 10.58 -11.07 -3.95
C LEU A 259 10.20 -12.53 -4.20
N ILE A 260 8.90 -12.80 -4.34
CA ILE A 260 8.33 -14.13 -4.39
C ILE A 260 7.74 -14.33 -5.79
N ASN A 261 8.05 -15.46 -6.42
CA ASN A 261 7.34 -15.86 -7.63
C ASN A 261 5.90 -16.22 -7.28
N ALA A 262 4.95 -15.44 -7.77
CA ALA A 262 3.54 -15.59 -7.36
C ALA A 262 2.89 -16.88 -7.92
N SER A 263 3.42 -17.43 -9.00
CA SER A 263 2.93 -18.68 -9.58
C SER A 263 3.42 -19.91 -8.82
N THR A 264 4.74 -20.00 -8.52
CA THR A 264 5.32 -21.14 -7.78
C THR A 264 5.14 -21.00 -6.26
N LYS A 265 4.87 -19.78 -5.78
CA LYS A 265 4.80 -19.44 -4.36
C LYS A 265 6.11 -19.72 -3.61
N GLU A 266 7.24 -19.39 -4.26
CA GLU A 266 8.59 -19.58 -3.74
C GLU A 266 9.35 -18.25 -3.73
N VAL A 267 10.18 -18.03 -2.70
CA VAL A 267 11.04 -16.86 -2.62
C VAL A 267 12.11 -16.95 -3.71
N ALA A 268 12.06 -16.02 -4.65
CA ALA A 268 13.01 -15.93 -5.75
C ALA A 268 14.28 -15.16 -5.35
N ALA A 269 14.12 -14.13 -4.50
CA ALA A 269 15.23 -13.33 -4.00
C ALA A 269 14.88 -12.66 -2.67
N THR A 270 15.89 -12.47 -1.82
CA THR A 270 15.84 -11.60 -0.65
C THR A 270 16.77 -10.42 -0.88
N ILE A 271 16.22 -9.22 -0.97
CA ILE A 271 16.91 -8.01 -1.40
C ILE A 271 17.03 -7.05 -0.22
N LYS A 272 18.26 -6.68 0.16
CA LYS A 272 18.51 -5.66 1.17
C LYS A 272 18.18 -4.28 0.63
N VAL A 273 17.29 -3.55 1.33
CA VAL A 273 16.74 -2.28 0.84
C VAL A 273 17.02 -1.08 1.75
N GLY A 274 17.55 -1.28 2.94
CA GLY A 274 17.80 -0.24 3.92
C GLY A 274 17.00 -0.47 5.20
N ARG A 275 17.08 0.48 6.14
CA ARG A 275 16.49 0.35 7.47
C ARG A 275 15.00 0.71 7.48
N GLY A 276 14.20 -0.18 8.06
CA GLY A 276 12.76 0.02 8.23
C GLY A 276 11.96 -0.02 6.92
N PRO A 277 12.16 -1.03 6.05
CA PRO A 277 11.29 -1.16 4.88
C PRO A 277 9.86 -1.48 5.34
N ALA A 278 8.92 -0.61 4.96
CA ALA A 278 7.54 -0.68 5.41
C ALA A 278 6.56 -1.02 4.28
N PHE A 279 6.50 -0.21 3.25
CA PHE A 279 5.43 -0.29 2.26
C PHE A 279 5.98 -0.60 0.86
N PRO A 280 5.62 -1.75 0.25
CA PRO A 280 6.02 -2.10 -1.10
C PRO A 280 4.94 -1.68 -2.10
N LEU A 281 5.33 -1.16 -3.27
CA LEU A 281 4.44 -0.80 -4.37
C LEU A 281 5.06 -1.24 -5.70
N PHE A 282 4.35 -2.01 -6.48
CA PHE A 282 4.79 -2.31 -7.85
C PHE A 282 4.41 -1.20 -8.82
N SER A 283 5.29 -0.93 -9.79
CA SER A 283 4.89 -0.21 -11.00
C SER A 283 3.80 -0.98 -11.73
N ARG A 284 3.04 -0.28 -12.57
CA ARG A 284 1.90 -0.88 -13.29
C ARG A 284 2.29 -2.04 -14.21
N ASP A 285 3.49 -2.00 -14.76
CA ASP A 285 4.05 -3.06 -15.62
C ASP A 285 4.77 -4.16 -14.85
N GLY A 286 4.82 -4.06 -13.50
CA GLY A 286 5.53 -5.00 -12.63
C GLY A 286 7.07 -4.93 -12.75
N ALA A 287 7.63 -4.04 -13.58
CA ALA A 287 9.06 -3.97 -13.83
C ALA A 287 9.85 -3.32 -12.68
N ARG A 288 9.19 -2.51 -11.87
CA ARG A 288 9.79 -1.84 -10.70
C ARG A 288 8.98 -2.14 -9.43
N LEU A 289 9.71 -2.23 -8.33
CA LEU A 289 9.14 -2.28 -6.98
C LEU A 289 9.73 -1.12 -6.19
N TYR A 290 8.86 -0.27 -5.67
CA TYR A 290 9.17 0.86 -4.81
C TYR A 290 8.97 0.45 -3.36
N VAL A 291 9.95 0.72 -2.50
CA VAL A 291 9.92 0.35 -1.08
C VAL A 291 10.22 1.57 -0.22
N MET A 292 9.27 1.97 0.59
CA MET A 292 9.43 3.05 1.56
C MET A 292 10.28 2.57 2.72
N ASN A 293 11.43 3.22 2.95
CA ASN A 293 12.36 2.93 4.05
C ASN A 293 12.23 3.99 5.14
N VAL A 294 11.43 3.68 6.15
CA VAL A 294 11.04 4.62 7.22
C VAL A 294 12.25 5.27 7.91
N CYS A 295 13.25 4.46 8.27
CA CYS A 295 14.42 4.95 9.01
C CYS A 295 15.50 5.59 8.11
N GLU A 296 15.43 5.41 6.79
CA GLU A 296 16.36 6.03 5.85
C GLU A 296 15.81 7.32 5.24
N GLY A 297 14.50 7.56 5.30
CA GLY A 297 13.87 8.70 4.64
C GLY A 297 14.00 8.63 3.12
N ASP A 298 13.86 7.43 2.56
CA ASP A 298 13.96 7.23 1.11
C ASP A 298 12.97 6.17 0.59
N VAL A 299 12.81 6.18 -0.72
CA VAL A 299 12.15 5.12 -1.48
C VAL A 299 13.24 4.36 -2.26
N ALA A 300 13.44 3.09 -1.93
CA ALA A 300 14.29 2.22 -2.73
C ALA A 300 13.54 1.74 -3.97
N VAL A 301 14.19 1.82 -5.13
CA VAL A 301 13.67 1.34 -6.41
C VAL A 301 14.36 0.04 -6.77
N ILE A 302 13.60 -1.04 -6.84
CA ILE A 302 14.09 -2.37 -7.22
C ILE A 302 13.69 -2.65 -8.66
N ASP A 303 14.65 -3.09 -9.48
CA ASP A 303 14.37 -3.71 -10.76
C ASP A 303 14.01 -5.18 -10.52
N THR A 304 12.78 -5.57 -10.88
CA THR A 304 12.26 -6.91 -10.57
C THR A 304 12.91 -8.00 -11.42
N LYS A 305 13.44 -7.66 -12.60
CA LYS A 305 14.19 -8.60 -13.46
C LYS A 305 15.62 -8.80 -12.97
N ALA A 306 16.28 -7.71 -12.57
CA ALA A 306 17.63 -7.76 -12.00
C ALA A 306 17.64 -8.23 -10.54
N MET A 307 16.48 -8.20 -9.85
CA MET A 307 16.32 -8.51 -8.43
C MET A 307 17.28 -7.70 -7.55
N ALA A 308 17.43 -6.43 -7.86
CA ALA A 308 18.40 -5.54 -7.21
C ALA A 308 17.87 -4.11 -7.08
N VAL A 309 18.35 -3.40 -6.05
CA VAL A 309 18.11 -1.95 -5.92
C VAL A 309 18.88 -1.21 -7.00
N VAL A 310 18.19 -0.44 -7.82
CA VAL A 310 18.75 0.34 -8.93
C VAL A 310 18.77 1.85 -8.68
N ALA A 311 17.95 2.33 -7.74
CA ALA A 311 17.95 3.73 -7.35
C ALA A 311 17.42 3.90 -5.91
N ARG A 312 17.68 5.08 -5.32
CA ARG A 312 17.12 5.52 -4.05
C ARG A 312 16.71 6.98 -4.18
N HIS A 313 15.48 7.27 -3.82
CA HIS A 313 14.92 8.61 -3.90
C HIS A 313 14.67 9.15 -2.49
N LYS A 314 15.40 10.16 -2.09
CA LYS A 314 15.20 10.83 -0.79
C LYS A 314 13.84 11.52 -0.76
N VAL A 315 13.09 11.29 0.31
CA VAL A 315 11.75 11.84 0.47
C VAL A 315 11.37 11.94 1.95
N GLY A 316 11.21 13.14 2.44
CA GLY A 316 10.69 13.39 3.79
C GLY A 316 11.38 12.67 4.94
N VAL A 317 10.71 12.61 6.07
CA VAL A 317 11.17 11.95 7.30
C VAL A 317 10.16 10.88 7.70
N ASN A 318 10.59 9.63 7.81
CA ASN A 318 9.74 8.47 8.07
C ASN A 318 8.64 8.25 7.00
N PRO A 319 9.00 8.06 5.70
CA PRO A 319 8.03 7.68 4.68
C PRO A 319 7.49 6.27 5.00
N PHE A 320 6.21 6.16 5.27
CA PHE A 320 5.60 4.93 5.74
C PHE A 320 4.58 4.37 4.75
N GLY A 321 3.49 5.07 4.52
CA GLY A 321 2.45 4.67 3.60
C GLY A 321 2.76 5.05 2.15
N GLY A 322 2.01 4.48 1.22
CA GLY A 322 2.18 4.85 -0.18
C GLY A 322 1.08 4.34 -1.09
N ALA A 323 1.05 4.92 -2.28
CA ALA A 323 0.15 4.51 -3.37
C ALA A 323 0.77 4.79 -4.74
N ILE A 324 0.30 4.06 -5.74
CA ILE A 324 0.51 4.40 -7.14
C ILE A 324 -0.69 5.21 -7.61
N LEU A 325 -0.46 6.43 -8.07
CA LEU A 325 -1.49 7.26 -8.66
C LEU A 325 -1.33 7.30 -10.17
N ASN A 326 -2.38 6.92 -10.90
CA ASN A 326 -2.35 6.92 -12.36
C ASN A 326 -2.37 8.37 -12.88
N ARG A 327 -1.56 8.64 -13.88
CA ARG A 327 -1.59 9.86 -14.68
C ARG A 327 -2.09 9.52 -16.09
N LYS A 328 -2.98 10.34 -16.60
CA LYS A 328 -3.48 10.23 -17.99
C LYS A 328 -2.67 11.10 -18.92
#